data_ab20cf3683f765bb36ba0c3deb8101cd
#
_entry.id   ab20cf3683f765bb36ba0c3deb8101cd
#
_cell.length_a   1.000
_cell.length_b   1.000
_cell.length_c   1.000
_cell.angle_alpha   90.00
_cell.angle_beta   90.00
_cell.angle_gamma   90.00
#
_symmetry.space_group_name_H-M   'P 1'
#
loop_
_entity.id
_entity.type
_entity.pdbx_description
1 polymer ?
#
loop_
_entity_poly.entity_id
_entity_poly.type
_entity_poly.pdbx_seq_one_letter_code
_entity_poly.pdbx_strand_id
1 'polypeptide(L)'
;MKKYAFNRRSVIAAAFAGVSFLAVTAAQAAETVTVWCWDKNFNGATMKEAADRYAKLHPGFTINVVDFAKPDMEQKLQAQLSSGTTEGLPDIVLIEDYGAQKYLQSFTNAFEPLSDTKAIDYKNFAPYKVALATVGGKTYSLPFDSGDSALFYRSDYLAQAGYKAEDLNNITWDKFIEIGKAVEAKTGHKMLDLDLNDDGLFRIMLQSAGGWFFTPDGKSDITGPTFKAALTQYAKLLQSGIYKPVSGWADYTGGFTSGQIASTVTGVWIVGTIKSVADQSGKWGVAPTPRIDGVKGAANASNLGGSSWYVLSSAKNKATAIDFLAQIWGKDKDFYQKILVGQGAFGTLLSAREGDAFKASDPFFGGQPV
;
A
#
# COMPACT_ATOMS: atom_id res chain seq x y z
N MET A 1 36.65 -5.14 99.16
CA MET A 1 35.63 -4.56 100.02
C MET A 1 34.94 -3.45 99.33
N LYS A 2 33.66 -3.37 99.38
CA LYS A 2 32.67 -2.48 98.78
C LYS A 2 32.21 -2.95 97.42
N LYS A 3 31.05 -3.58 97.45
CA LYS A 3 30.13 -3.87 96.33
C LYS A 3 29.45 -2.56 95.88
N TYR A 4 29.39 -2.36 94.62
CA TYR A 4 28.40 -1.43 94.00
C TYR A 4 27.52 -2.21 93.06
N ALA A 5 26.26 -2.20 93.38
CA ALA A 5 25.20 -2.71 92.51
C ALA A 5 24.82 -1.69 91.44
N PHE A 6 24.73 -2.06 90.20
CA PHE A 6 24.27 -1.23 89.15
C PHE A 6 22.92 -1.73 88.60
N ASN A 7 22.00 -0.83 88.66
CA ASN A 7 20.57 -1.01 88.35
C ASN A 7 20.34 -1.05 86.86
N ARG A 8 19.67 -2.08 86.35
CA ARG A 8 19.23 -2.19 84.96
C ARG A 8 17.97 -1.38 84.75
N ARG A 9 18.00 -0.38 83.94
CA ARG A 9 16.81 0.22 83.35
C ARG A 9 16.82 -0.13 81.86
N SER A 10 15.84 -0.94 81.46
CA SER A 10 15.59 -1.32 80.09
C SER A 10 15.07 -0.11 79.28
N VAL A 11 15.76 0.20 78.19
CA VAL A 11 15.23 1.08 77.13
C VAL A 11 14.96 0.19 75.92
N ILE A 12 13.69 0.00 75.65
CA ILE A 12 13.22 -0.66 74.42
C ILE A 12 13.27 0.44 73.31
N ALA A 13 14.24 0.34 72.40
CA ALA A 13 14.27 1.11 71.18
C ALA A 13 13.56 0.28 70.09
N ALA A 14 12.34 0.71 69.70
CA ALA A 14 11.64 0.16 68.55
C ALA A 14 12.31 0.63 67.27
N ALA A 15 13.03 -0.27 66.63
CA ALA A 15 13.55 -0.04 65.26
C ALA A 15 12.41 -0.27 64.26
N PHE A 16 11.83 0.78 63.72
CA PHE A 16 10.98 0.70 62.51
C PHE A 16 11.92 0.49 61.31
N ALA A 17 11.97 -0.77 60.84
CA ALA A 17 12.58 -1.10 59.56
C ALA A 17 11.59 -0.70 58.47
N GLY A 18 11.81 0.48 57.90
CA GLY A 18 11.12 0.90 56.66
C GLY A 18 11.57 0.04 55.49
N VAL A 19 10.73 -0.93 55.08
CA VAL A 19 10.92 -1.64 53.84
C VAL A 19 10.52 -0.71 52.70
N SER A 20 11.48 -0.02 52.12
CA SER A 20 11.29 0.70 50.87
C SER A 20 11.11 -0.33 49.76
N PHE A 21 9.87 -0.54 49.32
CA PHE A 21 9.60 -1.19 48.05
C PHE A 21 10.13 -0.30 46.94
N LEU A 22 11.34 -0.52 46.51
CA LEU A 22 11.82 -0.09 45.21
C LEU A 22 11.00 -0.91 44.18
N ALA A 23 9.95 -0.29 43.64
CA ALA A 23 9.32 -0.76 42.43
C ALA A 23 10.39 -0.69 41.33
N VAL A 24 11.09 -1.79 41.10
CA VAL A 24 11.88 -1.98 39.88
C VAL A 24 10.87 -2.03 38.75
N THR A 25 10.59 -0.89 38.14
CA THR A 25 9.99 -0.87 36.82
C THR A 25 11.02 -1.57 35.93
N ALA A 26 10.77 -2.85 35.64
CA ALA A 26 11.49 -3.53 34.59
C ALA A 26 11.31 -2.66 33.34
N ALA A 27 12.40 -2.00 32.93
CA ALA A 27 12.43 -1.34 31.65
C ALA A 27 12.14 -2.43 30.62
N GLN A 28 10.92 -2.45 30.09
CA GLN A 28 10.53 -3.39 29.04
C GLN A 28 11.50 -3.10 27.89
N ALA A 29 12.31 -4.07 27.51
CA ALA A 29 13.23 -3.91 26.40
C ALA A 29 12.41 -3.43 25.19
N ALA A 30 12.87 -2.38 24.53
CA ALA A 30 12.18 -1.85 23.38
C ALA A 30 12.04 -2.93 22.32
N GLU A 31 10.79 -3.32 22.02
CA GLU A 31 10.51 -4.32 20.99
C GLU A 31 10.51 -3.63 19.64
N THR A 32 11.55 -3.90 18.85
CA THR A 32 11.68 -3.34 17.49
C THR A 32 11.15 -4.34 16.48
N VAL A 33 10.03 -4.00 15.83
CA VAL A 33 9.49 -4.77 14.71
C VAL A 33 10.12 -4.28 13.40
N THR A 34 10.75 -5.19 12.66
CA THR A 34 11.35 -4.88 11.35
C THR A 34 10.36 -5.18 10.24
N VAL A 35 10.18 -4.23 9.34
CA VAL A 35 9.23 -4.31 8.21
C VAL A 35 9.96 -4.08 6.89
N TRP A 36 9.75 -4.96 5.91
CA TRP A 36 10.17 -4.75 4.54
C TRP A 36 9.00 -4.31 3.67
N CYS A 37 9.17 -3.21 2.97
CA CYS A 37 8.20 -2.69 2.00
C CYS A 37 8.92 -1.90 0.89
N TRP A 38 8.15 -1.33 -0.01
CA TRP A 38 8.61 -0.42 -1.06
C TRP A 38 7.80 0.88 -1.01
N ASP A 39 8.23 1.91 -1.74
CA ASP A 39 7.58 3.22 -1.83
C ASP A 39 7.44 3.95 -0.49
N LYS A 40 8.46 4.76 -0.19
CA LYS A 40 8.54 5.57 1.03
C LYS A 40 7.38 6.56 1.21
N ASN A 41 6.74 6.99 0.10
CA ASN A 41 5.66 7.99 0.12
C ASN A 41 4.29 7.33 0.33
N PHE A 42 4.18 6.02 0.10
CA PHE A 42 2.96 5.25 0.26
C PHE A 42 3.07 4.23 1.39
N ASN A 43 3.65 3.05 1.13
CA ASN A 43 3.70 1.95 2.10
C ASN A 43 4.53 2.31 3.34
N GLY A 44 5.69 2.93 3.14
CA GLY A 44 6.56 3.36 4.22
C GLY A 44 5.92 4.45 5.09
N ALA A 45 5.25 5.42 4.47
CA ALA A 45 4.56 6.50 5.17
C ALA A 45 3.37 5.96 5.97
N THR A 46 2.54 5.07 5.39
CA THR A 46 1.41 4.47 6.09
C THR A 46 1.85 3.59 7.25
N MET A 47 2.95 2.84 7.08
CA MET A 47 3.50 1.99 8.14
C MET A 47 4.04 2.83 9.32
N LYS A 48 4.69 3.96 9.04
CA LYS A 48 5.15 4.87 10.09
C LYS A 48 3.99 5.51 10.85
N GLU A 49 2.95 5.97 10.15
CA GLU A 49 1.74 6.50 10.80
C GLU A 49 1.07 5.45 11.70
N ALA A 50 0.99 4.19 11.23
CA ALA A 50 0.48 3.09 12.04
C ALA A 50 1.33 2.86 13.29
N ALA A 51 2.64 2.88 13.15
CA ALA A 51 3.58 2.69 14.26
C ALA A 51 3.49 3.81 15.30
N ASP A 52 3.37 5.07 14.85
CA ASP A 52 3.20 6.24 15.74
C ASP A 52 1.91 6.13 16.56
N ARG A 53 0.84 5.59 15.98
CA ARG A 53 -0.42 5.35 16.71
C ARG A 53 -0.29 4.23 17.72
N TYR A 54 0.31 3.13 17.33
CA TYR A 54 0.50 1.98 18.21
C TYR A 54 1.42 2.30 19.38
N ALA A 55 2.52 3.03 19.15
CA ALA A 55 3.47 3.45 20.17
C ALA A 55 2.85 4.33 21.28
N LYS A 56 1.79 5.10 20.97
CA LYS A 56 1.04 5.88 21.98
C LYS A 56 0.32 4.99 22.98
N LEU A 57 -0.09 3.80 22.57
CA LEU A 57 -0.78 2.81 23.40
C LEU A 57 0.18 1.80 24.03
N HIS A 58 1.35 1.59 23.41
CA HIS A 58 2.37 0.61 23.78
C HIS A 58 3.75 1.28 23.95
N PRO A 59 4.00 1.96 25.08
CA PRO A 59 5.31 2.60 25.34
C PRO A 59 6.45 1.58 25.24
N GLY A 60 7.50 1.92 24.49
CA GLY A 60 8.64 1.04 24.20
C GLY A 60 8.55 0.29 22.87
N PHE A 61 7.43 0.34 22.17
CA PHE A 61 7.34 -0.16 20.80
C PHE A 61 8.13 0.74 19.84
N THR A 62 8.92 0.13 18.98
CA THR A 62 9.63 0.81 17.88
C THR A 62 9.49 0.01 16.58
N ILE A 63 9.61 0.71 15.45
CA ILE A 63 9.57 0.09 14.15
C ILE A 63 10.81 0.43 13.33
N ASN A 64 11.33 -0.56 12.59
CA ASN A 64 12.39 -0.38 11.62
C ASN A 64 11.82 -0.68 10.21
N VAL A 65 11.46 0.36 9.48
CA VAL A 65 10.95 0.24 8.11
C VAL A 65 12.13 0.28 7.14
N VAL A 66 12.36 -0.83 6.47
CA VAL A 66 13.38 -0.96 5.41
C VAL A 66 12.69 -0.80 4.06
N ASP A 67 13.02 0.31 3.39
CA ASP A 67 12.51 0.65 2.07
C ASP A 67 13.39 0.05 0.97
N PHE A 68 12.78 -0.61 -0.01
CA PHE A 68 13.45 -1.24 -1.13
C PHE A 68 12.89 -0.74 -2.47
N ALA A 69 13.64 -0.91 -3.55
CA ALA A 69 13.00 -1.08 -4.85
C ALA A 69 12.21 -2.41 -4.84
N LYS A 70 10.96 -2.40 -5.29
CA LYS A 70 10.08 -3.59 -5.21
C LYS A 70 10.72 -4.85 -5.80
N PRO A 71 11.32 -4.83 -7.01
CA PRO A 71 11.97 -6.02 -7.57
C PRO A 71 13.11 -6.56 -6.71
N ASP A 72 13.90 -5.68 -6.09
CA ASP A 72 15.03 -6.07 -5.24
C ASP A 72 14.54 -6.75 -3.96
N MET A 73 13.47 -6.22 -3.36
CA MET A 73 12.84 -6.83 -2.19
C MET A 73 12.28 -8.22 -2.52
N GLU A 74 11.55 -8.35 -3.62
CA GLU A 74 10.97 -9.61 -4.06
C GLU A 74 12.06 -10.65 -4.37
N GLN A 75 13.12 -10.26 -5.05
CA GLN A 75 14.25 -11.14 -5.33
C GLN A 75 14.95 -11.60 -4.05
N LYS A 76 15.20 -10.67 -3.13
CA LYS A 76 15.83 -10.98 -1.84
C LYS A 76 14.98 -11.91 -0.99
N LEU A 77 13.67 -11.62 -0.87
CA LEU A 77 12.73 -12.46 -0.15
C LEU A 77 12.70 -13.87 -0.73
N GLN A 78 12.54 -13.98 -2.04
CA GLN A 78 12.49 -15.28 -2.71
C GLN A 78 13.79 -16.08 -2.54
N ALA A 79 14.96 -15.44 -2.66
CA ALA A 79 16.24 -16.11 -2.47
C ALA A 79 16.41 -16.66 -1.05
N GLN A 80 16.07 -15.88 -0.04
CA GLN A 80 16.14 -16.33 1.37
C GLN A 80 15.16 -17.45 1.68
N LEU A 81 13.90 -17.34 1.22
CA LEU A 81 12.90 -18.39 1.40
C LEU A 81 13.30 -19.69 0.69
N SER A 82 13.86 -19.59 -0.53
CA SER A 82 14.30 -20.75 -1.30
C SER A 82 15.51 -21.47 -0.67
N SER A 83 16.41 -20.72 -0.03
CA SER A 83 17.57 -21.30 0.67
C SER A 83 17.24 -21.78 2.09
N GLY A 84 16.06 -21.47 2.61
CA GLY A 84 15.70 -21.72 4.01
C GLY A 84 16.44 -20.81 5.00
N THR A 85 17.11 -19.74 4.53
CA THR A 85 17.83 -18.79 5.38
C THR A 85 16.85 -17.81 6.03
N THR A 86 16.79 -17.82 7.36
CA THR A 86 15.91 -16.90 8.11
C THR A 86 16.66 -15.70 8.68
N GLU A 87 17.98 -15.71 8.70
CA GLU A 87 18.79 -14.59 9.17
C GLU A 87 18.62 -13.36 8.29
N GLY A 88 18.31 -12.22 8.91
CA GLY A 88 18.09 -10.96 8.21
C GLY A 88 16.73 -10.82 7.54
N LEU A 89 15.84 -11.81 7.65
CA LEU A 89 14.43 -11.64 7.30
C LEU A 89 13.73 -10.67 8.27
N PRO A 90 12.71 -9.92 7.81
CA PRO A 90 11.94 -9.01 8.67
C PRO A 90 10.93 -9.77 9.53
N ASP A 91 10.31 -9.08 10.49
CA ASP A 91 9.13 -9.60 11.18
C ASP A 91 7.88 -9.52 10.30
N ILE A 92 7.73 -8.42 9.55
CA ILE A 92 6.61 -8.16 8.64
C ILE A 92 7.15 -7.88 7.23
N VAL A 93 6.51 -8.45 6.22
CA VAL A 93 6.80 -8.15 4.81
C VAL A 93 5.53 -7.75 4.07
N LEU A 94 5.65 -6.76 3.20
CA LEU A 94 4.60 -6.40 2.25
C LEU A 94 4.68 -7.33 1.03
N ILE A 95 3.54 -7.88 0.60
CA ILE A 95 3.47 -8.65 -0.65
C ILE A 95 2.30 -8.12 -1.46
N GLU A 96 2.56 -7.84 -2.74
CA GLU A 96 1.51 -7.48 -3.68
C GLU A 96 0.60 -8.67 -3.96
N ASP A 97 -0.69 -8.40 -4.10
CA ASP A 97 -1.73 -9.42 -4.24
C ASP A 97 -1.48 -10.42 -5.38
N TYR A 98 -0.93 -9.94 -6.51
CA TYR A 98 -0.59 -10.80 -7.65
C TYR A 98 0.48 -11.83 -7.35
N GLY A 99 1.38 -11.52 -6.41
CA GLY A 99 2.44 -12.41 -5.96
C GLY A 99 2.07 -13.32 -4.80
N ALA A 100 0.98 -13.04 -4.09
CA ALA A 100 0.65 -13.68 -2.83
C ALA A 100 0.55 -15.22 -2.93
N GLN A 101 -0.21 -15.72 -3.90
CA GLN A 101 -0.40 -17.15 -4.08
C GLN A 101 0.90 -17.89 -4.44
N LYS A 102 1.79 -17.26 -5.22
CA LYS A 102 3.12 -17.81 -5.52
C LYS A 102 3.91 -18.07 -4.24
N TYR A 103 3.97 -17.08 -3.35
CA TYR A 103 4.70 -17.22 -2.09
C TYR A 103 4.04 -18.23 -1.15
N LEU A 104 2.73 -18.16 -0.98
CA LEU A 104 2.01 -19.00 -0.04
C LEU A 104 2.00 -20.48 -0.47
N GLN A 105 1.92 -20.78 -1.76
CA GLN A 105 1.97 -22.15 -2.26
C GLN A 105 3.39 -22.73 -2.27
N SER A 106 4.40 -21.89 -2.57
CA SER A 106 5.79 -22.35 -2.62
C SER A 106 6.46 -22.43 -1.25
N PHE A 107 6.07 -21.56 -0.31
CA PHE A 107 6.74 -21.34 0.97
C PHE A 107 5.73 -21.22 2.14
N THR A 108 4.70 -22.05 2.17
CA THR A 108 3.59 -21.95 3.15
C THR A 108 4.07 -21.86 4.59
N ASN A 109 5.10 -22.63 4.96
CA ASN A 109 5.64 -22.66 6.32
C ASN A 109 6.47 -21.41 6.69
N ALA A 110 6.75 -20.54 5.74
CA ALA A 110 7.51 -19.30 5.97
C ALA A 110 6.63 -18.18 6.54
N PHE A 111 5.32 -18.31 6.45
CA PHE A 111 4.37 -17.27 6.86
C PHE A 111 3.48 -17.76 8.01
N GLU A 112 3.19 -16.87 8.94
CA GLU A 112 2.30 -17.15 10.06
C GLU A 112 0.84 -17.13 9.59
N PRO A 113 0.04 -18.17 9.87
CA PRO A 113 -1.38 -18.16 9.56
C PRO A 113 -2.13 -17.25 10.55
N LEU A 114 -2.33 -15.98 10.18
CA LEU A 114 -2.93 -14.99 11.07
C LEU A 114 -4.37 -15.31 11.47
N SER A 115 -5.10 -16.10 10.67
CA SER A 115 -6.44 -16.59 11.02
C SER A 115 -6.47 -17.47 12.27
N ASP A 116 -5.37 -18.16 12.58
CA ASP A 116 -5.29 -19.04 13.75
C ASP A 116 -5.23 -18.23 15.06
N THR A 117 -4.79 -16.97 15.00
CA THR A 117 -4.65 -16.10 16.17
C THR A 117 -5.97 -15.54 16.67
N LYS A 118 -7.03 -15.51 15.83
CA LYS A 118 -8.32 -14.88 16.09
C LYS A 118 -8.24 -13.38 16.43
N ALA A 119 -7.09 -12.75 16.22
CA ALA A 119 -6.88 -11.33 16.48
C ALA A 119 -7.53 -10.43 15.41
N ILE A 120 -7.75 -10.98 14.21
CA ILE A 120 -8.26 -10.30 13.03
C ILE A 120 -9.64 -10.85 12.67
N ASP A 121 -10.64 -9.97 12.56
CA ASP A 121 -11.96 -10.33 12.03
C ASP A 121 -12.00 -10.14 10.51
N TYR A 122 -11.73 -11.20 9.78
CA TYR A 122 -11.68 -11.18 8.31
C TYR A 122 -13.02 -10.86 7.63
N LYS A 123 -14.16 -10.95 8.34
CA LYS A 123 -15.47 -10.54 7.79
C LYS A 123 -15.56 -9.04 7.57
N ASN A 124 -14.71 -8.27 8.24
CA ASN A 124 -14.63 -6.81 8.07
C ASN A 124 -13.75 -6.38 6.89
N PHE A 125 -13.16 -7.31 6.15
CA PHE A 125 -12.32 -7.01 4.99
C PHE A 125 -12.99 -7.39 3.68
N ALA A 126 -12.55 -6.74 2.60
CA ALA A 126 -13.02 -7.07 1.25
C ALA A 126 -12.78 -8.57 0.94
N PRO A 127 -13.83 -9.34 0.58
CA PRO A 127 -13.74 -10.80 0.46
C PRO A 127 -12.65 -11.28 -0.52
N TYR A 128 -12.44 -10.56 -1.62
CA TYR A 128 -11.42 -10.91 -2.61
C TYR A 128 -10.01 -10.86 -2.02
N LYS A 129 -9.72 -9.90 -1.14
CA LYS A 129 -8.42 -9.76 -0.47
C LYS A 129 -8.14 -10.94 0.45
N VAL A 130 -9.16 -11.33 1.21
CA VAL A 130 -9.07 -12.50 2.09
C VAL A 130 -8.83 -13.77 1.27
N ALA A 131 -9.55 -13.93 0.16
CA ALA A 131 -9.38 -15.07 -0.74
C ALA A 131 -7.97 -15.18 -1.33
N LEU A 132 -7.38 -14.05 -1.76
CA LEU A 132 -6.01 -13.99 -2.31
C LEU A 132 -4.93 -14.42 -1.31
N ALA A 133 -5.18 -14.22 -0.01
CA ALA A 133 -4.24 -14.57 1.05
C ALA A 133 -4.58 -15.91 1.77
N THR A 134 -5.54 -16.68 1.25
CA THR A 134 -6.01 -17.92 1.87
C THR A 134 -5.51 -19.15 1.09
N VAL A 135 -4.83 -20.05 1.80
CA VAL A 135 -4.36 -21.34 1.31
C VAL A 135 -4.67 -22.41 2.35
N GLY A 136 -5.21 -23.55 1.94
CA GLY A 136 -5.55 -24.65 2.85
C GLY A 136 -6.55 -24.26 3.95
N GLY A 137 -7.43 -23.30 3.69
CA GLY A 137 -8.43 -22.82 4.66
C GLY A 137 -7.86 -21.85 5.72
N LYS A 138 -6.59 -21.47 5.63
CA LYS A 138 -5.94 -20.49 6.53
C LYS A 138 -5.60 -19.22 5.80
N THR A 139 -5.84 -18.07 6.44
CA THR A 139 -5.49 -16.74 5.91
C THR A 139 -4.20 -16.27 6.55
N TYR A 140 -3.23 -15.86 5.72
CA TYR A 140 -1.85 -15.56 6.11
C TYR A 140 -1.52 -14.08 6.18
N SER A 141 -2.41 -13.19 5.75
CA SER A 141 -2.12 -11.76 5.75
C SER A 141 -3.11 -10.95 6.55
N LEU A 142 -2.69 -9.73 6.87
CA LEU A 142 -3.63 -8.64 7.11
C LEU A 142 -3.84 -7.88 5.80
N PRO A 143 -5.07 -7.86 5.23
CA PRO A 143 -5.38 -7.11 4.01
C PRO A 143 -5.16 -5.61 4.22
N PHE A 144 -4.44 -4.96 3.30
CA PHE A 144 -4.13 -3.54 3.43
C PHE A 144 -4.91 -2.70 2.42
N ASP A 145 -4.39 -2.53 1.20
CA ASP A 145 -4.95 -1.61 0.22
C ASP A 145 -5.54 -2.31 -1.00
N SER A 146 -6.35 -1.57 -1.73
CA SER A 146 -6.80 -1.89 -3.09
C SER A 146 -6.12 -0.94 -4.07
N GLY A 147 -5.71 -1.46 -5.22
CA GLY A 147 -5.07 -0.68 -6.27
C GLY A 147 -6.09 -0.09 -7.26
N ASP A 148 -7.21 0.46 -6.78
CA ASP A 148 -8.20 1.07 -7.67
C ASP A 148 -7.51 2.06 -8.62
N SER A 149 -7.76 1.95 -9.94
CA SER A 149 -7.05 2.74 -10.93
C SER A 149 -7.84 3.98 -11.35
N ALA A 150 -7.09 5.06 -11.63
CA ALA A 150 -7.63 6.31 -12.12
C ALA A 150 -6.70 6.95 -13.16
N LEU A 151 -7.22 7.92 -13.89
CA LEU A 151 -6.46 8.84 -14.72
C LEU A 151 -6.16 10.10 -13.90
N PHE A 152 -4.91 10.28 -13.48
CA PHE A 152 -4.40 11.52 -12.89
C PHE A 152 -3.85 12.41 -13.99
N TYR A 153 -4.26 13.66 -14.06
CA TYR A 153 -3.91 14.55 -15.17
C TYR A 153 -3.61 15.97 -14.72
N ARG A 154 -2.73 16.65 -15.45
CA ARG A 154 -2.45 18.08 -15.30
C ARG A 154 -3.59 18.90 -15.92
N SER A 155 -4.41 19.48 -15.06
CA SER A 155 -5.56 20.29 -15.46
C SER A 155 -5.18 21.54 -16.24
N ASP A 156 -4.03 22.12 -15.91
CA ASP A 156 -3.48 23.29 -16.62
C ASP A 156 -3.00 22.93 -18.04
N TYR A 157 -2.43 21.75 -18.28
CA TYR A 157 -2.04 21.29 -19.62
C TYR A 157 -3.26 20.91 -20.45
N LEU A 158 -4.24 20.27 -19.80
CA LEU A 158 -5.52 19.92 -20.43
C LEU A 158 -6.24 21.20 -20.92
N ALA A 159 -6.31 22.24 -20.09
CA ALA A 159 -6.93 23.52 -20.45
C ALA A 159 -6.20 24.22 -21.59
N GLN A 160 -4.86 24.21 -21.64
CA GLN A 160 -4.06 24.74 -22.75
C GLN A 160 -4.37 24.03 -24.08
N ALA A 161 -4.72 22.75 -24.03
CA ALA A 161 -5.15 21.96 -25.18
C ALA A 161 -6.62 22.19 -25.57
N GLY A 162 -7.36 23.03 -24.84
CA GLY A 162 -8.75 23.38 -25.10
C GLY A 162 -9.78 22.38 -24.54
N TYR A 163 -9.36 21.49 -23.63
CA TYR A 163 -10.24 20.51 -22.99
C TYR A 163 -10.52 20.88 -21.52
N LYS A 164 -11.60 20.32 -20.98
CA LYS A 164 -12.05 20.49 -19.60
C LYS A 164 -12.06 19.14 -18.88
N ALA A 165 -12.17 19.15 -17.56
CA ALA A 165 -12.27 17.95 -16.73
C ALA A 165 -13.41 17.00 -17.18
N GLU A 166 -14.56 17.58 -17.56
CA GLU A 166 -15.74 16.82 -18.00
C GLU A 166 -15.48 16.03 -19.28
N ASP A 167 -14.56 16.50 -20.14
CA ASP A 167 -14.19 15.82 -21.39
C ASP A 167 -13.43 14.50 -21.14
N LEU A 168 -12.94 14.28 -19.92
CA LEU A 168 -12.29 13.04 -19.49
C LEU A 168 -13.26 12.04 -18.86
N ASN A 169 -14.53 12.38 -18.67
CA ASN A 169 -15.51 11.48 -18.09
C ASN A 169 -15.92 10.41 -19.11
N ASN A 170 -15.87 9.13 -18.68
CA ASN A 170 -16.30 7.97 -19.46
C ASN A 170 -15.65 7.85 -20.86
N ILE A 171 -14.41 8.32 -21.00
CA ILE A 171 -13.70 8.27 -22.27
C ILE A 171 -13.21 6.87 -22.64
N THR A 172 -13.01 6.69 -23.94
CA THR A 172 -12.30 5.52 -24.49
C THR A 172 -10.79 5.80 -24.56
N TRP A 173 -9.99 4.75 -24.69
CA TRP A 173 -8.56 4.89 -24.96
C TRP A 173 -8.27 5.63 -26.27
N ASP A 174 -9.15 5.52 -27.29
CA ASP A 174 -9.03 6.26 -28.52
C ASP A 174 -9.20 7.76 -28.31
N LYS A 175 -10.19 8.16 -27.47
CA LYS A 175 -10.37 9.57 -27.10
C LYS A 175 -9.22 10.06 -26.24
N PHE A 176 -8.69 9.25 -25.35
CA PHE A 176 -7.48 9.57 -24.57
C PHE A 176 -6.27 9.83 -25.48
N ILE A 177 -6.07 9.02 -26.53
CA ILE A 177 -5.01 9.23 -27.51
C ILE A 177 -5.22 10.54 -28.29
N GLU A 178 -6.45 10.85 -28.70
CA GLU A 178 -6.78 12.11 -29.38
C GLU A 178 -6.42 13.31 -28.49
N ILE A 179 -6.88 13.31 -27.24
CA ILE A 179 -6.57 14.35 -26.25
C ILE A 179 -5.06 14.46 -26.02
N GLY A 180 -4.36 13.32 -25.88
CA GLY A 180 -2.91 13.30 -25.69
C GLY A 180 -2.12 13.96 -26.83
N LYS A 181 -2.53 13.73 -28.07
CA LYS A 181 -1.95 14.41 -29.24
C LYS A 181 -2.19 15.93 -29.22
N ALA A 182 -3.38 16.35 -28.80
CA ALA A 182 -3.70 17.77 -28.67
C ALA A 182 -2.90 18.44 -27.55
N VAL A 183 -2.76 17.77 -26.40
CA VAL A 183 -1.92 18.22 -25.27
C VAL A 183 -0.47 18.40 -25.73
N GLU A 184 0.10 17.37 -26.37
CA GLU A 184 1.48 17.45 -26.87
C GLU A 184 1.66 18.61 -27.88
N ALA A 185 0.74 18.76 -28.83
CA ALA A 185 0.82 19.82 -29.85
C ALA A 185 0.74 21.22 -29.25
N LYS A 186 0.06 21.42 -28.12
CA LYS A 186 -0.13 22.75 -27.50
C LYS A 186 0.89 23.06 -26.41
N THR A 187 1.33 22.04 -25.67
CA THR A 187 2.19 22.23 -24.49
C THR A 187 3.62 21.74 -24.69
N GLY A 188 3.87 20.88 -25.68
CA GLY A 188 5.14 20.16 -25.86
C GLY A 188 5.33 18.99 -24.90
N HIS A 189 4.40 18.74 -23.97
CA HIS A 189 4.49 17.64 -22.99
C HIS A 189 3.85 16.36 -23.54
N LYS A 190 4.52 15.23 -23.28
CA LYS A 190 3.92 13.91 -23.54
C LYS A 190 2.76 13.65 -22.58
N MET A 191 1.79 12.84 -23.05
CA MET A 191 0.62 12.51 -22.24
C MET A 191 0.96 11.53 -21.11
N LEU A 192 1.84 10.55 -21.35
CA LEU A 192 2.24 9.52 -20.39
C LEU A 192 3.76 9.34 -20.32
N ASP A 193 4.26 8.90 -19.16
CA ASP A 193 5.45 8.07 -19.06
C ASP A 193 5.04 6.60 -19.13
N LEU A 194 5.85 5.76 -19.79
CA LEU A 194 5.58 4.35 -19.94
C LEU A 194 6.87 3.54 -19.87
N ASP A 195 6.98 2.69 -18.85
CA ASP A 195 8.02 1.67 -18.79
C ASP A 195 7.55 0.45 -19.60
N LEU A 196 8.25 0.17 -20.71
CA LEU A 196 7.89 -0.95 -21.59
C LEU A 196 8.27 -2.32 -21.02
N ASN A 197 8.98 -2.36 -19.88
CA ASN A 197 9.27 -3.60 -19.16
C ASN A 197 8.20 -3.92 -18.09
N ASP A 198 7.25 -3.00 -17.87
CA ASP A 198 6.13 -3.16 -16.95
C ASP A 198 4.82 -3.39 -17.73
N ASP A 199 4.03 -4.36 -17.30
CA ASP A 199 2.75 -4.69 -17.93
C ASP A 199 1.54 -3.98 -17.28
N GLY A 200 1.77 -3.07 -16.32
CA GLY A 200 0.73 -2.47 -15.50
C GLY A 200 -0.37 -1.77 -16.31
N LEU A 201 0.01 -0.95 -17.28
CA LEU A 201 -0.97 -0.27 -18.14
C LEU A 201 -1.76 -1.26 -19.01
N PHE A 202 -1.11 -2.31 -19.50
CA PHE A 202 -1.80 -3.38 -20.23
C PHE A 202 -2.78 -4.13 -19.33
N ARG A 203 -2.39 -4.45 -18.10
CA ARG A 203 -3.29 -5.06 -17.09
C ARG A 203 -4.51 -4.20 -16.79
N ILE A 204 -4.33 -2.88 -16.66
CA ILE A 204 -5.44 -1.93 -16.51
C ILE A 204 -6.41 -2.04 -17.70
N MET A 205 -5.91 -2.02 -18.93
CA MET A 205 -6.72 -2.15 -20.14
C MET A 205 -7.47 -3.49 -20.16
N LEU A 206 -6.78 -4.58 -19.88
CA LEU A 206 -7.34 -5.94 -19.91
C LEU A 206 -8.45 -6.14 -18.87
N GLN A 207 -8.20 -5.72 -17.62
CA GLN A 207 -9.20 -5.82 -16.55
C GLN A 207 -10.40 -4.91 -16.79
N SER A 208 -10.19 -3.67 -17.25
CA SER A 208 -11.29 -2.76 -17.59
C SER A 208 -12.21 -3.32 -18.66
N ALA A 209 -11.70 -4.22 -19.51
CA ALA A 209 -12.45 -4.95 -20.53
C ALA A 209 -13.09 -6.26 -20.02
N GLY A 210 -12.92 -6.58 -18.73
CA GLY A 210 -13.44 -7.83 -18.14
C GLY A 210 -12.60 -9.07 -18.45
N GLY A 211 -11.35 -8.91 -18.90
CA GLY A 211 -10.43 -10.00 -19.22
C GLY A 211 -9.32 -10.21 -18.19
N TRP A 212 -8.68 -11.36 -18.27
CA TRP A 212 -7.47 -11.70 -17.53
C TRP A 212 -6.58 -12.65 -18.34
N PHE A 213 -5.39 -12.95 -17.84
CA PHE A 213 -4.45 -13.90 -18.45
C PHE A 213 -4.94 -15.36 -18.39
N PHE A 214 -5.84 -15.64 -17.43
CA PHE A 214 -6.38 -16.96 -17.17
C PHE A 214 -7.90 -16.89 -17.02
N THR A 215 -8.57 -17.95 -17.48
CA THR A 215 -10.00 -18.18 -17.21
C THR A 215 -10.23 -18.56 -15.74
N PRO A 216 -11.47 -18.49 -15.21
CA PRO A 216 -11.78 -18.89 -13.83
C PRO A 216 -11.40 -20.34 -13.48
N ASP A 217 -11.33 -21.24 -14.48
CA ASP A 217 -10.89 -22.64 -14.33
C ASP A 217 -9.36 -22.81 -14.48
N GLY A 218 -8.60 -21.69 -14.50
CA GLY A 218 -7.14 -21.67 -14.49
C GLY A 218 -6.46 -21.93 -15.84
N LYS A 219 -7.21 -21.97 -16.93
CA LYS A 219 -6.63 -22.13 -18.28
C LYS A 219 -6.15 -20.78 -18.82
N SER A 220 -5.10 -20.80 -19.63
CA SER A 220 -4.60 -19.58 -20.30
C SER A 220 -5.66 -19.01 -21.26
N ASP A 221 -5.91 -17.68 -21.18
CA ASP A 221 -6.84 -16.93 -22.04
C ASP A 221 -6.15 -15.87 -22.91
N ILE A 222 -4.84 -15.96 -23.10
CA ILE A 222 -4.06 -15.00 -23.89
C ILE A 222 -4.42 -14.98 -25.39
N THR A 223 -5.16 -15.95 -25.87
CA THR A 223 -5.71 -15.99 -27.24
C THR A 223 -7.18 -15.61 -27.31
N GLY A 224 -7.82 -15.32 -26.18
CA GLY A 224 -9.22 -14.92 -26.09
C GLY A 224 -9.52 -13.58 -26.75
N PRO A 225 -10.78 -13.32 -27.10
CA PRO A 225 -11.17 -12.11 -27.82
C PRO A 225 -10.92 -10.84 -27.01
N THR A 226 -11.17 -10.87 -25.69
CA THR A 226 -10.93 -9.72 -24.80
C THR A 226 -9.44 -9.42 -24.68
N PHE A 227 -8.59 -10.44 -24.54
CA PHE A 227 -7.14 -10.27 -24.51
C PHE A 227 -6.62 -9.64 -25.82
N LYS A 228 -7.09 -10.13 -26.97
CA LYS A 228 -6.73 -9.56 -28.28
C LYS A 228 -7.18 -8.12 -28.42
N ALA A 229 -8.38 -7.77 -27.95
CA ALA A 229 -8.85 -6.39 -27.98
C ALA A 229 -7.98 -5.48 -27.13
N ALA A 230 -7.61 -5.90 -25.92
CA ALA A 230 -6.72 -5.16 -25.04
C ALA A 230 -5.32 -5.00 -25.66
N LEU A 231 -4.75 -6.05 -26.24
CA LEU A 231 -3.45 -6.01 -26.90
C LEU A 231 -3.46 -5.09 -28.13
N THR A 232 -4.54 -5.11 -28.92
CA THR A 232 -4.73 -4.21 -30.06
C THR A 232 -4.80 -2.76 -29.60
N GLN A 233 -5.54 -2.47 -28.54
CA GLN A 233 -5.64 -1.12 -28.00
C GLN A 233 -4.30 -0.63 -27.42
N TYR A 234 -3.58 -1.51 -26.73
CA TYR A 234 -2.25 -1.19 -26.22
C TYR A 234 -1.25 -0.88 -27.34
N ALA A 235 -1.22 -1.73 -28.40
CA ALA A 235 -0.41 -1.48 -29.58
C ALA A 235 -0.75 -0.15 -30.27
N LYS A 236 -2.04 0.21 -30.34
CA LYS A 236 -2.50 1.49 -30.88
C LYS A 236 -2.00 2.69 -30.04
N LEU A 237 -2.00 2.56 -28.70
CA LEU A 237 -1.42 3.56 -27.82
C LEU A 237 0.08 3.71 -28.07
N LEU A 238 0.83 2.62 -28.18
CA LEU A 238 2.27 2.67 -28.49
C LEU A 238 2.53 3.34 -29.86
N GLN A 239 1.78 3.00 -30.89
CA GLN A 239 1.90 3.59 -32.22
C GLN A 239 1.52 5.09 -32.26
N SER A 240 0.71 5.54 -31.31
CA SER A 240 0.29 6.94 -31.26
C SER A 240 1.40 7.91 -30.91
N GLY A 241 2.45 7.45 -30.23
CA GLY A 241 3.61 8.24 -29.81
C GLY A 241 3.35 9.27 -28.70
N ILE A 242 2.17 9.26 -28.04
CA ILE A 242 1.82 10.21 -26.97
C ILE A 242 2.55 9.96 -25.66
N TYR A 243 3.41 8.96 -25.59
CA TYR A 243 4.15 8.60 -24.39
C TYR A 243 5.65 8.86 -24.53
N LYS A 244 6.32 9.02 -23.39
CA LYS A 244 7.76 9.03 -23.23
C LYS A 244 8.20 7.67 -22.66
N PRO A 245 9.07 6.91 -23.34
CA PRO A 245 9.60 5.69 -22.77
C PRO A 245 10.54 6.00 -21.61
N VAL A 246 10.38 5.25 -20.52
CA VAL A 246 11.19 5.34 -19.29
C VAL A 246 11.60 3.96 -18.82
N SER A 247 12.49 3.88 -17.84
CA SER A 247 12.92 2.62 -17.25
C SER A 247 12.96 2.71 -15.73
N GLY A 248 12.14 1.88 -15.09
CA GLY A 248 12.06 1.79 -13.64
C GLY A 248 11.29 2.92 -12.96
N TRP A 249 11.08 2.73 -11.67
CA TRP A 249 10.20 3.57 -10.85
C TRP A 249 10.61 5.04 -10.76
N ALA A 250 11.92 5.30 -10.63
CA ALA A 250 12.43 6.67 -10.47
C ALA A 250 12.19 7.51 -11.73
N ASP A 251 12.44 6.95 -12.93
CA ASP A 251 12.20 7.65 -14.19
C ASP A 251 10.70 7.84 -14.43
N TYR A 252 9.88 6.82 -14.14
CA TYR A 252 8.43 6.87 -14.25
C TYR A 252 7.84 7.99 -13.39
N THR A 253 8.18 8.05 -12.11
CA THR A 253 7.68 9.10 -11.22
C THR A 253 8.33 10.46 -11.47
N GLY A 254 9.56 10.47 -11.96
CA GLY A 254 10.32 11.67 -12.32
C GLY A 254 9.64 12.52 -13.39
N GLY A 255 8.99 11.92 -14.37
CA GLY A 255 8.33 12.62 -15.44
C GLY A 255 7.19 13.53 -14.98
N PHE A 256 6.26 13.00 -14.21
CA PHE A 256 5.13 13.81 -13.74
C PHE A 256 5.49 14.67 -12.51
N THR A 257 6.40 14.24 -11.63
CA THR A 257 6.86 15.09 -10.52
C THR A 257 7.68 16.29 -10.96
N SER A 258 8.42 16.19 -12.07
CA SER A 258 9.11 17.33 -12.70
C SER A 258 8.19 18.20 -13.58
N GLY A 259 6.95 17.80 -13.80
CA GLY A 259 6.00 18.48 -14.68
C GLY A 259 6.23 18.27 -16.18
N GLN A 260 7.08 17.30 -16.57
CA GLN A 260 7.35 17.01 -17.99
C GLN A 260 6.23 16.20 -18.66
N ILE A 261 5.41 15.51 -17.88
CA ILE A 261 4.35 14.62 -18.34
C ILE A 261 2.97 15.13 -17.90
N ALA A 262 2.01 15.02 -18.80
CA ALA A 262 0.67 15.58 -18.58
C ALA A 262 -0.26 14.69 -17.76
N SER A 263 -0.03 13.37 -17.70
CA SER A 263 -0.92 12.47 -16.96
C SER A 263 -0.25 11.13 -16.63
N THR A 264 -0.90 10.36 -15.75
CA THR A 264 -0.61 8.95 -15.54
C THR A 264 -1.91 8.18 -15.32
N VAL A 265 -1.99 6.94 -15.84
CA VAL A 265 -3.10 6.02 -15.59
C VAL A 265 -2.55 4.87 -14.77
N THR A 266 -2.89 4.86 -13.49
CA THR A 266 -2.28 3.95 -12.52
C THR A 266 -3.17 3.80 -11.29
N GLY A 267 -2.73 3.02 -10.28
CA GLY A 267 -3.46 2.88 -9.02
C GLY A 267 -3.42 4.15 -8.16
N VAL A 268 -4.44 4.32 -7.34
CA VAL A 268 -4.59 5.49 -6.43
C VAL A 268 -3.45 5.65 -5.43
N TRP A 269 -2.65 4.63 -5.20
CA TRP A 269 -1.44 4.66 -4.37
C TRP A 269 -0.38 5.67 -4.86
N ILE A 270 -0.49 6.17 -6.10
CA ILE A 270 0.39 7.20 -6.66
C ILE A 270 0.18 8.59 -6.04
N VAL A 271 -0.95 8.82 -5.37
CA VAL A 271 -1.35 10.12 -4.82
C VAL A 271 -0.29 10.71 -3.90
N GLY A 272 0.31 9.89 -3.02
CA GLY A 272 1.39 10.35 -2.14
C GLY A 272 2.60 10.89 -2.90
N THR A 273 2.96 10.25 -4.01
CA THR A 273 4.06 10.70 -4.87
C THR A 273 3.70 11.96 -5.65
N ILE A 274 2.49 12.06 -6.20
CA ILE A 274 2.03 13.29 -6.87
C ILE A 274 2.03 14.46 -5.89
N LYS A 275 1.52 14.28 -4.68
CA LYS A 275 1.44 15.31 -3.62
C LYS A 275 2.79 15.70 -3.02
N SER A 276 3.85 14.93 -3.28
CA SER A 276 5.20 15.27 -2.79
C SER A 276 5.77 16.56 -3.41
N VAL A 277 5.18 17.05 -4.50
CA VAL A 277 5.61 18.25 -5.23
C VAL A 277 4.63 19.38 -4.97
N ALA A 278 4.88 20.15 -3.91
CA ALA A 278 3.96 21.16 -3.38
C ALA A 278 3.60 22.28 -4.38
N ASP A 279 4.51 22.67 -5.28
CA ASP A 279 4.30 23.70 -6.29
C ASP A 279 3.37 23.27 -7.44
N GLN A 280 3.01 22.00 -7.48
CA GLN A 280 1.98 21.46 -8.39
C GLN A 280 0.59 21.39 -7.75
N SER A 281 0.41 21.86 -6.53
CA SER A 281 -0.90 21.91 -5.85
C SER A 281 -1.90 22.72 -6.66
N GLY A 282 -3.11 22.20 -6.82
CA GLY A 282 -4.20 22.80 -7.61
C GLY A 282 -4.06 22.65 -9.13
N LYS A 283 -2.99 21.99 -9.60
CA LYS A 283 -2.74 21.77 -11.04
C LYS A 283 -3.08 20.36 -11.50
N TRP A 284 -3.53 19.49 -10.61
CA TRP A 284 -3.90 18.12 -10.91
C TRP A 284 -5.40 17.92 -10.84
N GLY A 285 -5.89 16.96 -11.61
CA GLY A 285 -7.26 16.44 -11.53
C GLY A 285 -7.26 14.93 -11.62
N VAL A 286 -8.40 14.33 -11.26
CA VAL A 286 -8.63 12.88 -11.30
C VAL A 286 -9.85 12.59 -12.15
N ALA A 287 -9.77 11.59 -13.01
CA ALA A 287 -10.87 11.11 -13.84
C ALA A 287 -10.90 9.57 -13.84
N PRO A 288 -12.04 8.97 -14.18
CA PRO A 288 -12.13 7.52 -14.36
C PRO A 288 -11.12 7.00 -15.40
N THR A 289 -10.64 5.79 -15.20
CA THR A 289 -9.77 5.09 -16.18
C THR A 289 -10.43 5.02 -17.56
N PRO A 290 -9.71 5.30 -18.67
CA PRO A 290 -10.27 5.10 -20.01
C PRO A 290 -10.62 3.63 -20.27
N ARG A 291 -11.71 3.36 -21.02
CA ARG A 291 -12.14 2.01 -21.39
C ARG A 291 -11.84 1.67 -22.84
N ILE A 292 -11.81 0.38 -23.17
CA ILE A 292 -11.69 -0.08 -24.54
C ILE A 292 -13.08 0.04 -25.21
N ASP A 293 -13.12 0.64 -26.39
CA ASP A 293 -14.36 0.75 -27.15
C ASP A 293 -14.78 -0.57 -27.81
N GLY A 294 -16.08 -0.75 -28.00
CA GLY A 294 -16.64 -1.91 -28.69
C GLY A 294 -16.54 -3.24 -27.96
N VAL A 295 -15.99 -3.28 -26.75
CA VAL A 295 -15.95 -4.49 -25.91
C VAL A 295 -17.12 -4.49 -24.94
N LYS A 296 -17.98 -5.51 -25.05
CA LYS A 296 -19.17 -5.64 -24.18
C LYS A 296 -18.74 -5.81 -22.72
N GLY A 297 -19.26 -4.93 -21.87
CA GLY A 297 -18.95 -4.96 -20.43
C GLY A 297 -17.70 -4.19 -20.03
N ALA A 298 -16.97 -3.58 -20.99
CA ALA A 298 -15.85 -2.71 -20.68
C ALA A 298 -16.30 -1.52 -19.82
N ALA A 299 -15.55 -1.25 -18.75
CA ALA A 299 -15.85 -0.23 -17.76
C ALA A 299 -14.75 0.83 -17.69
N ASN A 300 -15.11 2.04 -17.25
CA ASN A 300 -14.15 3.09 -16.90
C ASN A 300 -13.62 2.90 -15.47
N ALA A 301 -13.27 1.68 -15.12
CA ALA A 301 -12.74 1.25 -13.85
C ALA A 301 -11.81 0.06 -14.03
N SER A 302 -10.77 -0.03 -13.25
CA SER A 302 -9.83 -1.14 -13.23
C SER A 302 -9.07 -1.18 -11.90
N ASN A 303 -8.13 -2.11 -11.79
CA ASN A 303 -7.25 -2.23 -10.65
C ASN A 303 -5.80 -2.39 -11.11
N LEU A 304 -4.87 -1.77 -10.39
CA LEU A 304 -3.44 -2.03 -10.51
C LEU A 304 -2.80 -2.01 -9.13
N GLY A 305 -2.25 -3.14 -8.70
CA GLY A 305 -1.65 -3.29 -7.37
C GLY A 305 -2.66 -3.77 -6.33
N GLY A 306 -2.52 -3.26 -5.14
CA GLY A 306 -3.08 -3.79 -3.92
C GLY A 306 -2.09 -4.72 -3.25
N SER A 307 -1.96 -4.61 -1.94
CA SER A 307 -0.99 -5.36 -1.16
C SER A 307 -1.53 -5.75 0.21
N SER A 308 -0.82 -6.63 0.87
CA SER A 308 -1.17 -7.10 2.21
C SER A 308 0.07 -7.33 3.06
N TRP A 309 -0.07 -7.20 4.37
CA TRP A 309 1.00 -7.40 5.34
C TRP A 309 1.05 -8.85 5.80
N TYR A 310 2.22 -9.47 5.72
CA TYR A 310 2.46 -10.86 6.12
C TYR A 310 3.47 -10.89 7.26
N VAL A 311 3.19 -11.67 8.30
CA VAL A 311 4.14 -11.93 9.38
C VAL A 311 4.91 -13.22 9.05
N LEU A 312 6.23 -13.16 9.13
CA LEU A 312 7.05 -14.35 8.88
C LEU A 312 7.04 -15.27 10.08
N SER A 313 7.03 -16.58 9.85
CA SER A 313 7.09 -17.59 10.91
C SER A 313 8.39 -17.51 11.72
N SER A 314 9.46 -16.99 11.10
CA SER A 314 10.76 -16.75 11.73
C SER A 314 10.86 -15.40 12.47
N ALA A 315 9.78 -14.61 12.49
CA ALA A 315 9.76 -13.30 13.15
C ALA A 315 10.19 -13.38 14.61
N LYS A 316 11.11 -12.52 15.03
CA LYS A 316 11.60 -12.47 16.41
C LYS A 316 10.55 -11.88 17.36
N ASN A 317 9.84 -10.84 16.89
CA ASN A 317 8.80 -10.15 17.64
C ASN A 317 7.40 -10.48 17.11
N LYS A 318 7.15 -11.76 16.83
CA LYS A 318 5.93 -12.26 16.18
C LYS A 318 4.64 -11.79 16.87
N ALA A 319 4.56 -11.97 18.18
CA ALA A 319 3.36 -11.61 18.94
C ALA A 319 3.06 -10.11 18.85
N THR A 320 4.08 -9.29 19.01
CA THR A 320 3.98 -7.81 18.89
C THR A 320 3.63 -7.40 17.47
N ALA A 321 4.23 -8.05 16.45
CA ALA A 321 3.92 -7.78 15.04
C ALA A 321 2.44 -8.08 14.72
N ILE A 322 1.90 -9.20 15.20
CA ILE A 322 0.50 -9.58 15.01
C ILE A 322 -0.43 -8.61 15.73
N ASP A 323 -0.14 -8.30 17.00
CA ASP A 323 -0.96 -7.37 17.79
C ASP A 323 -0.97 -5.97 17.18
N PHE A 324 0.18 -5.45 16.75
CA PHE A 324 0.32 -4.19 16.04
C PHE A 324 -0.58 -4.14 14.78
N LEU A 325 -0.46 -5.16 13.91
CA LEU A 325 -1.29 -5.24 12.71
C LEU A 325 -2.78 -5.33 13.06
N ALA A 326 -3.15 -6.15 14.04
CA ALA A 326 -4.54 -6.34 14.42
C ALA A 326 -5.18 -5.10 15.05
N GLN A 327 -4.44 -4.34 15.85
CA GLN A 327 -4.98 -3.15 16.50
C GLN A 327 -5.12 -1.97 15.54
N ILE A 328 -4.11 -1.69 14.73
CA ILE A 328 -4.12 -0.51 13.85
C ILE A 328 -4.82 -0.86 12.52
N TRP A 329 -4.25 -1.79 11.76
CA TRP A 329 -4.77 -2.15 10.44
C TRP A 329 -6.07 -2.96 10.49
N GLY A 330 -6.31 -3.68 11.57
CA GLY A 330 -7.51 -4.50 11.75
C GLY A 330 -8.73 -3.76 12.29
N LYS A 331 -8.56 -2.58 12.92
CA LYS A 331 -9.64 -1.95 13.69
C LYS A 331 -9.70 -0.42 13.63
N ASP A 332 -8.57 0.27 13.43
CA ASP A 332 -8.52 1.73 13.54
C ASP A 332 -9.06 2.39 12.26
N LYS A 333 -10.34 2.79 12.29
CA LYS A 333 -11.00 3.46 11.16
C LYS A 333 -10.41 4.83 10.88
N ASP A 334 -10.05 5.58 11.92
CA ASP A 334 -9.48 6.93 11.78
C ASP A 334 -8.09 6.90 11.15
N PHE A 335 -7.35 5.83 11.40
CA PHE A 335 -6.11 5.56 10.69
C PHE A 335 -6.35 5.49 9.18
N TYR A 336 -7.31 4.67 8.74
CA TYR A 336 -7.64 4.54 7.32
C TYR A 336 -8.13 5.85 6.69
N GLN A 337 -8.90 6.66 7.42
CA GLN A 337 -9.31 7.98 6.92
C GLN A 337 -8.11 8.89 6.70
N LYS A 338 -7.14 8.87 7.61
CA LYS A 338 -5.93 9.69 7.51
C LYS A 338 -5.05 9.27 6.34
N ILE A 339 -4.79 7.97 6.17
CA ILE A 339 -3.92 7.47 5.10
C ILE A 339 -4.57 7.56 3.71
N LEU A 340 -5.90 7.56 3.62
CA LEU A 340 -6.61 7.82 2.38
C LEU A 340 -6.32 9.24 1.89
N VAL A 341 -6.55 10.24 2.72
CA VAL A 341 -6.31 11.66 2.35
C VAL A 341 -4.84 11.95 2.12
N GLY A 342 -3.96 11.40 2.96
CA GLY A 342 -2.52 11.69 2.92
C GLY A 342 -1.79 10.99 1.76
N GLN A 343 -2.04 9.72 1.59
CA GLN A 343 -1.29 8.85 0.69
C GLN A 343 -2.12 8.24 -0.46
N GLY A 344 -3.44 8.43 -0.49
CA GLY A 344 -4.31 7.72 -1.43
C GLY A 344 -4.46 6.23 -1.10
N ALA A 345 -4.23 5.85 0.16
CA ALA A 345 -4.32 4.45 0.58
C ALA A 345 -5.79 4.01 0.70
N PHE A 346 -6.31 3.42 -0.37
CA PHE A 346 -7.66 2.88 -0.42
C PHE A 346 -7.75 1.58 0.37
N GLY A 347 -8.10 1.70 1.65
CA GLY A 347 -8.13 0.58 2.58
C GLY A 347 -9.18 -0.47 2.26
N THR A 348 -8.89 -1.71 2.61
CA THR A 348 -9.79 -2.86 2.37
C THR A 348 -10.62 -3.23 3.60
N LEU A 349 -10.45 -2.54 4.72
CA LEU A 349 -11.31 -2.62 5.90
C LEU A 349 -12.67 -1.98 5.58
N LEU A 350 -13.72 -2.78 5.47
CA LEU A 350 -15.05 -2.35 4.98
C LEU A 350 -15.64 -1.23 5.83
N SER A 351 -15.53 -1.34 7.15
CA SER A 351 -16.06 -0.33 8.07
C SER A 351 -15.36 1.03 8.02
N ALA A 352 -14.18 1.11 7.38
CA ALA A 352 -13.46 2.36 7.17
C ALA A 352 -13.87 3.07 5.87
N ARG A 353 -14.62 2.41 4.98
CA ARG A 353 -15.05 2.96 3.68
C ARG A 353 -16.24 3.93 3.79
N GLU A 354 -16.87 4.02 4.93
CA GLU A 354 -18.03 4.89 5.18
C GLU A 354 -17.63 6.28 5.71
N GLY A 355 -16.34 6.55 5.88
CA GLY A 355 -15.85 7.78 6.49
C GLY A 355 -15.85 8.99 5.56
N ASP A 356 -15.76 10.18 6.17
CA ASP A 356 -15.84 11.48 5.47
C ASP A 356 -14.64 11.73 4.53
N ALA A 357 -13.51 11.05 4.74
CA ALA A 357 -12.33 11.17 3.88
C ALA A 357 -12.63 10.86 2.41
N PHE A 358 -13.58 9.96 2.12
CA PHE A 358 -14.01 9.65 0.75
C PHE A 358 -14.75 10.78 0.05
N LYS A 359 -15.21 11.79 0.80
CA LYS A 359 -15.91 12.96 0.30
C LYS A 359 -15.11 14.25 0.51
N ALA A 360 -13.96 14.14 1.15
CA ALA A 360 -13.13 15.29 1.47
C ALA A 360 -12.60 15.94 0.21
N SER A 361 -12.81 17.26 0.11
CA SER A 361 -12.20 18.06 -0.95
C SER A 361 -10.68 18.10 -0.76
N ASP A 362 -9.92 17.76 -1.80
CA ASP A 362 -8.47 17.83 -1.79
C ASP A 362 -7.99 19.05 -2.62
N PRO A 363 -7.44 20.09 -1.97
CA PRO A 363 -6.95 21.26 -2.67
C PRO A 363 -5.87 20.95 -3.72
N PHE A 364 -5.09 19.88 -3.52
CA PHE A 364 -4.06 19.48 -4.46
C PHE A 364 -4.65 19.06 -5.82
N PHE A 365 -5.83 18.47 -5.79
CA PHE A 365 -6.59 18.04 -6.97
C PHE A 365 -7.72 19.02 -7.34
N GLY A 366 -7.50 20.33 -7.14
CA GLY A 366 -8.47 21.34 -7.51
C GLY A 366 -9.79 21.28 -6.73
N GLY A 367 -9.80 20.67 -5.55
CA GLY A 367 -10.99 20.50 -4.73
C GLY A 367 -11.80 19.23 -5.02
N GLN A 368 -11.35 18.37 -5.92
CA GLN A 368 -11.96 17.05 -6.12
C GLN A 368 -11.64 16.13 -4.93
N PRO A 369 -12.54 15.23 -4.53
CA PRO A 369 -12.18 14.09 -3.68
C PRO A 369 -11.35 13.09 -4.50
N VAL A 370 -10.39 12.42 -3.85
CA VAL A 370 -9.46 11.48 -4.49
C VAL A 370 -9.67 10.08 -3.92
#